data_08e494a8a4ba33ce94adfaa857e2052d
#
_entry.id   08e494a8a4ba33ce94adfaa857e2052d
#
_cell.length_a   1.000
_cell.length_b   1.000
_cell.length_c   1.000
_cell.angle_alpha   90.00
_cell.angle_beta   90.00
_cell.angle_gamma   90.00
#
_symmetry.space_group_name_H-M   'P 1'
#
loop_
_entity.id
_entity.type
_entity.pdbx_description
1 polymer ?
#
loop_
_entity_poly.entity_id
_entity_poly.type
_entity_poly.pdbx_seq_one_letter_code
_entity_poly.pdbx_strand_id
1 'polypeptide(L)'
;KFFKFKQTYKFWETSVTEASTAFVEVGESLEPLRSPFLMALGERVRNLRSRKGMTRKAVALAADVSERHLANLEYGTGNVSVLVLLQVSHALQCSLAELLGDISTSSPEWLLIRELLSKRTESDLRRARVQLTEMFGEGGDASARRTRIALIGLRGAGKTTLGQRLADDLGFTFIELSREIEKFAGCQISEIHNLYGANAYRRYERRALEEAIQIYPEVVIATPGGLVSDSANFNLLLTHCTTVWLQASANDHMSRVAAQGDLRPMAASPEAMEDLKRILEGRSAFYSKADISIDTSAQNTDESFKRLKTEVRKVIQWVE
;
A
#
# COMPACT_ATOMS: atom_id res chain seq x y z
N LYS A 1 13.86 16.92 44.76
CA LYS A 1 13.27 16.46 43.46
C LYS A 1 13.55 17.40 42.26
N PHE A 2 14.32 18.47 42.44
CA PHE A 2 14.64 19.48 41.40
C PHE A 2 16.07 19.34 40.83
N PHE A 3 16.85 18.39 41.31
CA PHE A 3 18.27 18.28 40.93
C PHE A 3 18.56 17.27 39.77
N LYS A 4 17.58 16.50 39.36
CA LYS A 4 17.76 15.49 38.25
C LYS A 4 17.47 16.03 36.84
N PHE A 5 16.92 17.22 36.71
CA PHE A 5 16.54 17.77 35.38
C PHE A 5 17.65 18.61 34.71
N LYS A 6 18.68 19.04 35.45
CA LYS A 6 19.77 19.85 34.91
C LYS A 6 20.88 19.04 34.24
N GLN A 7 20.95 17.74 34.50
CA GLN A 7 22.03 16.89 33.97
C GLN A 7 21.70 16.30 32.58
N THR A 8 20.42 16.22 32.23
CA THR A 8 19.98 15.76 30.89
C THR A 8 20.09 16.85 29.81
N TYR A 9 20.03 18.13 30.19
CA TYR A 9 20.16 19.23 29.24
C TYR A 9 21.61 19.50 28.82
N LYS A 10 22.58 19.19 29.67
CA LYS A 10 24.01 19.36 29.35
C LYS A 10 24.56 18.32 28.39
N PHE A 11 23.93 17.14 28.33
CA PHE A 11 24.33 16.08 27.40
C PHE A 11 23.85 16.35 25.96
N TRP A 12 22.74 17.11 25.83
CA TRP A 12 22.21 17.45 24.50
C TRP A 12 22.98 18.61 23.85
N GLU A 13 23.42 19.62 24.63
CA GLU A 13 24.22 20.74 24.10
C GLU A 13 25.62 20.31 23.64
N THR A 14 26.25 19.35 24.28
CA THR A 14 27.54 18.81 23.82
C THR A 14 27.43 17.99 22.55
N SER A 15 26.33 17.26 22.35
CA SER A 15 26.13 16.46 21.13
C SER A 15 25.82 17.30 19.89
N VAL A 16 25.20 18.47 20.06
CA VAL A 16 24.88 19.38 18.93
C VAL A 16 26.11 20.19 18.51
N THR A 17 27.01 20.51 19.45
CA THR A 17 28.26 21.25 19.16
C THR A 17 29.30 20.38 18.47
N GLU A 18 29.40 19.11 18.82
CA GLU A 18 30.31 18.16 18.14
C GLU A 18 29.82 17.79 16.73
N ALA A 19 28.49 17.70 16.49
CA ALA A 19 27.95 17.49 15.16
C ALA A 19 28.10 18.72 14.25
N SER A 20 28.15 19.93 14.82
CA SER A 20 28.35 21.19 14.06
C SER A 20 29.80 21.43 13.67
N THR A 21 30.77 20.99 14.48
CA THR A 21 32.20 21.10 14.16
C THR A 21 32.69 20.00 13.18
N ALA A 22 32.00 18.88 13.09
CA ALA A 22 32.31 17.85 12.07
C ALA A 22 31.89 18.25 10.64
N PHE A 23 31.08 19.30 10.49
CA PHE A 23 30.63 19.78 9.17
C PHE A 23 31.56 20.83 8.55
N VAL A 24 32.59 21.30 9.23
CA VAL A 24 33.44 22.44 8.79
C VAL A 24 34.81 22.01 8.26
N GLU A 25 35.24 20.75 8.41
CA GLU A 25 36.55 20.29 7.97
C GLU A 25 36.57 19.27 6.82
N VAL A 26 35.52 19.19 6.00
CA VAL A 26 35.58 18.41 4.75
C VAL A 26 35.69 19.37 3.57
N GLY A 27 36.78 20.09 3.52
CA GLY A 27 37.25 20.90 2.39
C GLY A 27 38.17 20.12 1.46
N GLU A 28 37.97 18.83 1.27
CA GLU A 28 38.50 18.05 0.15
C GLU A 28 37.41 17.85 -0.88
N SER A 29 37.73 18.19 -2.13
CA SER A 29 36.88 18.05 -3.31
C SER A 29 36.29 16.62 -3.38
N LEU A 30 35.11 16.43 -2.79
CA LEU A 30 34.30 15.27 -3.04
C LEU A 30 33.93 15.32 -4.53
N GLU A 31 34.62 14.53 -5.35
CA GLU A 31 34.03 14.13 -6.63
C GLU A 31 32.58 13.69 -6.32
N PRO A 32 31.57 14.18 -7.06
CA PRO A 32 30.20 13.84 -6.75
C PRO A 32 30.10 12.32 -6.81
N LEU A 33 29.90 11.67 -5.65
CA LEU A 33 29.68 10.25 -5.53
C LEU A 33 28.60 9.89 -6.54
N ARG A 34 28.97 9.19 -7.61
CA ARG A 34 28.05 8.80 -8.69
C ARG A 34 26.94 7.99 -8.04
N SER A 35 25.72 8.52 -8.05
CA SER A 35 24.58 7.83 -7.48
C SER A 35 24.46 6.44 -8.11
N PRO A 36 24.44 5.34 -7.34
CA PRO A 36 24.26 3.99 -7.89
C PRO A 36 23.01 3.85 -8.75
N PHE A 37 21.97 4.60 -8.41
CA PHE A 37 20.74 4.67 -9.19
C PHE A 37 20.99 5.30 -10.58
N LEU A 38 21.70 6.41 -10.66
CA LEU A 38 22.01 7.08 -11.95
C LEU A 38 22.91 6.21 -12.83
N MET A 39 23.83 5.49 -12.23
CA MET A 39 24.68 4.55 -12.97
C MET A 39 23.84 3.39 -13.56
N ALA A 40 22.96 2.78 -12.77
CA ALA A 40 22.08 1.72 -13.21
C ALA A 40 21.06 2.21 -14.28
N LEU A 41 20.56 3.44 -14.14
CA LEU A 41 19.71 4.08 -15.15
C LEU A 41 20.47 4.28 -16.47
N GLY A 42 21.68 4.82 -16.41
CA GLY A 42 22.52 5.06 -17.59
C GLY A 42 22.87 3.77 -18.32
N GLU A 43 23.17 2.71 -17.59
CA GLU A 43 23.43 1.39 -18.15
C GLU A 43 22.19 0.82 -18.84
N ARG A 44 21.00 0.97 -18.27
CA ARG A 44 19.74 0.57 -18.90
C ARG A 44 19.47 1.30 -20.21
N VAL A 45 19.64 2.62 -20.22
CA VAL A 45 19.50 3.43 -21.43
C VAL A 45 20.44 2.93 -22.54
N ARG A 46 21.70 2.67 -22.19
CA ARG A 46 22.71 2.15 -23.12
C ARG A 46 22.31 0.77 -23.66
N ASN A 47 21.85 -0.13 -22.79
CA ASN A 47 21.43 -1.48 -23.17
C ASN A 47 20.20 -1.46 -24.07
N LEU A 48 19.19 -0.65 -23.77
CA LEU A 48 18.00 -0.48 -24.61
C LEU A 48 18.37 0.09 -25.98
N ARG A 49 19.22 1.12 -26.02
CA ARG A 49 19.72 1.68 -27.26
C ARG A 49 20.48 0.64 -28.11
N SER A 50 21.38 -0.11 -27.48
CA SER A 50 22.18 -1.15 -28.18
C SER A 50 21.29 -2.27 -28.71
N ARG A 51 20.29 -2.74 -27.96
CA ARG A 51 19.32 -3.74 -28.39
C ARG A 51 18.54 -3.29 -29.63
N LYS A 52 18.27 -1.99 -29.78
CA LYS A 52 17.59 -1.41 -30.94
C LYS A 52 18.53 -1.06 -32.08
N GLY A 53 19.82 -1.35 -31.97
CA GLY A 53 20.81 -1.02 -33.00
C GLY A 53 20.98 0.49 -33.26
N MET A 54 20.55 1.35 -32.29
CA MET A 54 20.59 2.80 -32.50
C MET A 54 21.93 3.37 -32.02
N THR A 55 22.45 4.35 -32.78
CA THR A 55 23.59 5.15 -32.32
C THR A 55 23.13 6.18 -31.29
N ARG A 56 24.07 6.69 -30.45
CA ARG A 56 23.77 7.76 -29.49
C ARG A 56 23.20 8.99 -30.21
N LYS A 57 23.79 9.37 -31.35
CA LYS A 57 23.31 10.45 -32.19
C LYS A 57 21.86 10.25 -32.66
N ALA A 58 21.50 9.04 -33.08
CA ALA A 58 20.15 8.73 -33.55
C ALA A 58 19.12 8.85 -32.41
N VAL A 59 19.44 8.38 -31.20
CA VAL A 59 18.54 8.52 -30.04
C VAL A 59 18.44 9.97 -29.59
N ALA A 60 19.56 10.72 -29.56
CA ALA A 60 19.57 12.13 -29.20
C ALA A 60 18.68 12.95 -30.15
N LEU A 61 18.77 12.70 -31.46
CA LEU A 61 17.92 13.35 -32.45
C LEU A 61 16.44 12.97 -32.29
N ALA A 62 16.14 11.68 -32.09
CA ALA A 62 14.76 11.21 -31.89
C ALA A 62 14.11 11.67 -30.59
N ALA A 63 14.93 11.91 -29.56
CA ALA A 63 14.48 12.39 -28.24
C ALA A 63 14.50 13.92 -28.13
N ASP A 64 14.92 14.64 -29.16
CA ASP A 64 15.10 16.09 -29.15
C ASP A 64 15.99 16.56 -27.97
N VAL A 65 17.09 15.86 -27.74
CA VAL A 65 18.09 16.21 -26.71
C VAL A 65 19.50 16.30 -27.34
N SER A 66 20.40 17.04 -26.70
CA SER A 66 21.77 17.07 -27.18
C SER A 66 22.48 15.72 -26.97
N GLU A 67 23.36 15.35 -27.89
CA GLU A 67 24.15 14.12 -27.77
C GLU A 67 24.99 14.09 -26.49
N ARG A 68 25.48 15.26 -26.04
CA ARG A 68 26.19 15.42 -24.76
C ARG A 68 25.27 15.10 -23.57
N HIS A 69 24.01 15.52 -23.63
CA HIS A 69 23.02 15.25 -22.57
C HIS A 69 22.73 13.75 -22.46
N LEU A 70 22.54 13.10 -23.62
CA LEU A 70 22.35 11.66 -23.66
C LEU A 70 23.61 10.89 -23.19
N ALA A 71 24.81 11.37 -23.55
CA ALA A 71 26.05 10.80 -23.05
C ALA A 71 26.15 10.88 -21.52
N ASN A 72 25.85 12.04 -20.94
CA ASN A 72 25.85 12.21 -19.48
C ASN A 72 24.84 11.27 -18.82
N LEU A 73 23.63 11.11 -19.38
CA LEU A 73 22.64 10.15 -18.90
C LEU A 73 23.18 8.71 -18.94
N GLU A 74 23.79 8.28 -20.04
CA GLU A 74 24.37 6.93 -20.18
C GLU A 74 25.56 6.67 -19.27
N TYR A 75 26.27 7.71 -18.85
CA TYR A 75 27.38 7.63 -17.88
C TYR A 75 26.92 7.75 -16.43
N GLY A 76 25.62 8.00 -16.21
CA GLY A 76 25.09 8.22 -14.86
C GLY A 76 25.60 9.50 -14.21
N THR A 77 25.93 10.50 -15.03
CA THR A 77 26.45 11.80 -14.56
C THR A 77 25.42 12.90 -14.75
N GLY A 78 25.26 13.74 -13.71
CA GLY A 78 24.36 14.89 -13.75
C GLY A 78 22.89 14.54 -13.43
N ASN A 79 22.09 15.57 -13.20
CA ASN A 79 20.66 15.46 -12.96
C ASN A 79 19.88 15.51 -14.28
N VAL A 80 19.15 14.46 -14.57
CA VAL A 80 18.30 14.38 -15.76
C VAL A 80 16.85 14.70 -15.37
N SER A 81 16.23 15.62 -16.09
CA SER A 81 14.82 15.96 -15.83
C SER A 81 13.90 14.79 -16.24
N VAL A 82 12.74 14.67 -15.58
CA VAL A 82 11.72 13.69 -15.93
C VAL A 82 11.24 13.84 -17.38
N LEU A 83 11.20 15.07 -17.91
CA LEU A 83 10.83 15.35 -19.28
C LEU A 83 11.84 14.74 -20.27
N VAL A 84 13.13 14.89 -20.00
CA VAL A 84 14.18 14.26 -20.83
C VAL A 84 14.08 12.73 -20.77
N LEU A 85 13.82 12.15 -19.60
CA LEU A 85 13.60 10.70 -19.48
C LEU A 85 12.39 10.24 -20.29
N LEU A 86 11.31 11.01 -20.30
CA LEU A 86 10.12 10.73 -21.10
C LEU A 86 10.43 10.79 -22.60
N GLN A 87 11.16 11.81 -23.07
CA GLN A 87 11.59 11.96 -24.46
C GLN A 87 12.48 10.77 -24.89
N VAL A 88 13.45 10.40 -24.05
CA VAL A 88 14.33 9.25 -24.31
C VAL A 88 13.54 7.94 -24.32
N SER A 89 12.56 7.76 -23.42
CA SER A 89 11.72 6.55 -23.39
C SER A 89 10.89 6.43 -24.68
N HIS A 90 10.32 7.53 -25.17
CA HIS A 90 9.61 7.56 -26.45
C HIS A 90 10.54 7.23 -27.63
N ALA A 91 11.73 7.85 -27.68
CA ALA A 91 12.72 7.58 -28.73
C ALA A 91 13.17 6.12 -28.75
N LEU A 92 13.28 5.52 -27.56
CA LEU A 92 13.59 4.09 -27.38
C LEU A 92 12.35 3.20 -27.45
N GLN A 93 11.14 3.74 -27.67
CA GLN A 93 9.89 2.99 -27.71
C GLN A 93 9.74 2.02 -26.52
N CYS A 94 10.02 2.49 -25.32
CA CYS A 94 9.84 1.77 -24.05
C CYS A 94 9.00 2.62 -23.09
N SER A 95 8.46 2.00 -22.04
CA SER A 95 7.78 2.77 -21.00
C SER A 95 8.79 3.50 -20.12
N LEU A 96 8.38 4.64 -19.52
CA LEU A 96 9.21 5.34 -18.53
C LEU A 96 9.51 4.42 -17.33
N ALA A 97 8.54 3.57 -16.93
CA ALA A 97 8.73 2.58 -15.88
C ALA A 97 9.81 1.56 -16.26
N GLU A 98 9.89 1.13 -17.52
CA GLU A 98 10.94 0.25 -18.02
C GLU A 98 12.31 0.93 -18.00
N LEU A 99 12.36 2.21 -18.29
CA LEU A 99 13.59 2.99 -18.23
C LEU A 99 14.09 3.21 -16.80
N LEU A 100 13.19 3.53 -15.86
CA LEU A 100 13.49 3.78 -14.46
C LEU A 100 13.59 2.50 -13.62
N GLY A 101 12.91 1.45 -14.06
CA GLY A 101 12.53 0.35 -13.21
C GLY A 101 13.53 -0.78 -13.04
N ASP A 102 13.08 -1.66 -12.30
CA ASP A 102 13.53 -2.85 -11.64
C ASP A 102 13.77 -4.06 -12.57
N ILE A 103 14.03 -3.84 -13.85
CA ILE A 103 14.09 -4.92 -14.85
C ILE A 103 15.47 -5.58 -14.93
N SER A 104 16.44 -5.01 -14.23
CA SER A 104 17.83 -5.47 -14.31
C SER A 104 18.05 -6.89 -13.74
N THR A 105 17.08 -7.43 -13.02
CA THR A 105 17.17 -8.74 -12.38
C THR A 105 16.09 -9.73 -12.80
N SER A 106 15.18 -9.33 -13.71
CA SER A 106 14.10 -10.21 -14.15
C SER A 106 14.62 -11.28 -15.10
N SER A 107 14.44 -12.55 -14.74
CA SER A 107 14.74 -13.67 -15.64
C SER A 107 13.90 -13.58 -16.91
N PRO A 108 14.34 -14.19 -18.06
CA PRO A 108 13.52 -14.29 -19.26
C PRO A 108 12.12 -14.85 -18.99
N GLU A 109 12.00 -15.82 -18.08
CA GLU A 109 10.72 -16.40 -17.65
C GLU A 109 9.82 -15.37 -17.00
N TRP A 110 10.36 -14.50 -16.15
CA TRP A 110 9.59 -13.41 -15.54
C TRP A 110 9.02 -12.45 -16.59
N LEU A 111 9.80 -12.13 -17.62
CA LEU A 111 9.34 -11.28 -18.72
C LEU A 111 8.20 -11.93 -19.50
N LEU A 112 8.25 -13.24 -19.74
CA LEU A 112 7.18 -14.00 -20.38
C LEU A 112 5.92 -14.05 -19.52
N ILE A 113 6.05 -14.29 -18.22
CA ILE A 113 4.91 -14.27 -17.27
C ILE A 113 4.28 -12.88 -17.26
N ARG A 114 5.07 -11.81 -17.20
CA ARG A 114 4.57 -10.43 -17.24
C ARG A 114 3.82 -10.16 -18.55
N GLU A 115 4.35 -10.57 -19.70
CA GLU A 115 3.69 -10.42 -21.01
C GLU A 115 2.37 -11.18 -21.05
N LEU A 116 2.34 -12.41 -20.56
CA LEU A 116 1.13 -13.23 -20.46
C LEU A 116 0.04 -12.55 -19.63
N LEU A 117 0.41 -11.85 -18.54
CA LEU A 117 -0.51 -11.21 -17.60
C LEU A 117 -0.89 -9.77 -18.01
N SER A 118 -0.05 -9.06 -18.77
CA SER A 118 -0.17 -7.61 -19.01
C SER A 118 -1.46 -7.20 -19.74
N LYS A 119 -2.06 -8.10 -20.53
CA LYS A 119 -3.26 -7.84 -21.33
C LYS A 119 -4.52 -8.52 -20.77
N ARG A 120 -4.46 -9.02 -19.54
CA ARG A 120 -5.57 -9.74 -18.90
C ARG A 120 -6.50 -8.80 -18.15
N THR A 121 -7.75 -9.21 -18.02
CA THR A 121 -8.72 -8.48 -17.21
C THR A 121 -8.39 -8.59 -15.72
N GLU A 122 -8.91 -7.69 -14.89
CA GLU A 122 -8.71 -7.75 -13.44
C GLU A 122 -9.23 -9.06 -12.84
N SER A 123 -10.30 -9.62 -13.41
CA SER A 123 -10.84 -10.93 -13.01
C SER A 123 -9.87 -12.08 -13.33
N ASP A 124 -9.23 -12.03 -14.49
CA ASP A 124 -8.24 -13.05 -14.90
C ASP A 124 -6.97 -12.95 -14.06
N LEU A 125 -6.50 -11.72 -13.79
CA LEU A 125 -5.36 -11.49 -12.91
C LEU A 125 -5.61 -12.00 -11.47
N ARG A 126 -6.84 -11.82 -10.97
CA ARG A 126 -7.25 -12.37 -9.68
C ARG A 126 -7.20 -13.90 -9.67
N ARG A 127 -7.73 -14.55 -10.72
CA ARG A 127 -7.67 -16.01 -10.86
C ARG A 127 -6.23 -16.51 -10.95
N ALA A 128 -5.40 -15.85 -11.77
CA ALA A 128 -3.98 -16.18 -11.89
C ALA A 128 -3.25 -16.05 -10.54
N ARG A 129 -3.52 -14.97 -9.79
CA ARG A 129 -2.94 -14.78 -8.47
C ARG A 129 -3.29 -15.93 -7.51
N VAL A 130 -4.57 -16.34 -7.46
CA VAL A 130 -5.00 -17.46 -6.62
C VAL A 130 -4.25 -18.74 -7.00
N GLN A 131 -4.19 -19.07 -8.28
CA GLN A 131 -3.50 -20.26 -8.79
C GLN A 131 -1.99 -20.24 -8.50
N LEU A 132 -1.33 -19.11 -8.71
CA LEU A 132 0.09 -18.97 -8.39
C LEU A 132 0.35 -19.06 -6.87
N THR A 133 -0.56 -18.55 -6.05
CA THR A 133 -0.46 -18.71 -4.59
C THR A 133 -0.64 -20.19 -4.17
N GLU A 134 -1.51 -20.92 -4.84
CA GLU A 134 -1.68 -22.36 -4.60
C GLU A 134 -0.45 -23.17 -5.03
N MET A 135 0.21 -22.79 -6.14
CA MET A 135 1.38 -23.49 -6.68
C MET A 135 2.66 -23.21 -5.90
N PHE A 136 2.87 -21.95 -5.47
CA PHE A 136 4.14 -21.51 -4.92
C PHE A 136 4.07 -21.06 -3.46
N GLY A 137 2.85 -20.88 -2.92
CA GLY A 137 2.66 -20.56 -1.50
C GLY A 137 3.10 -21.76 -0.65
N GLU A 138 3.80 -21.49 0.42
CA GLU A 138 4.04 -22.53 1.42
C GLU A 138 2.68 -23.03 1.93
N GLY A 139 2.43 -24.33 1.80
CA GLY A 139 1.08 -24.90 1.95
C GLY A 139 0.36 -24.56 3.25
N GLY A 140 1.06 -24.20 4.33
CA GLY A 140 0.50 -23.70 5.58
C GLY A 140 -0.05 -22.27 5.48
N ASP A 141 0.54 -21.40 4.69
CA ASP A 141 0.12 -19.98 4.60
C ASP A 141 -1.10 -19.81 3.67
N ALA A 142 -1.20 -20.59 2.60
CA ALA A 142 -2.36 -20.59 1.70
C ALA A 142 -3.63 -21.09 2.41
N SER A 143 -3.53 -22.10 3.25
CA SER A 143 -4.64 -22.59 4.08
C SER A 143 -5.04 -21.56 5.12
N ALA A 144 -4.08 -21.02 5.87
CA ALA A 144 -4.33 -20.01 6.89
C ALA A 144 -4.87 -18.69 6.30
N ARG A 145 -4.52 -18.34 5.06
CA ARG A 145 -5.09 -17.19 4.34
C ARG A 145 -6.61 -17.32 4.18
N ARG A 146 -7.12 -18.52 3.92
CA ARG A 146 -8.56 -18.77 3.71
C ARG A 146 -9.37 -18.59 5.00
N THR A 147 -8.77 -18.88 6.14
CA THR A 147 -9.40 -18.76 7.46
C THR A 147 -9.14 -17.43 8.18
N ARG A 148 -8.27 -16.59 7.62
CA ARG A 148 -8.09 -15.19 8.05
C ARG A 148 -8.95 -14.28 7.20
N ILE A 149 -10.11 -13.88 7.68
CA ILE A 149 -11.09 -13.05 6.97
C ILE A 149 -10.89 -11.58 7.36
N ALA A 150 -10.58 -10.71 6.41
CA ALA A 150 -10.42 -9.29 6.65
C ALA A 150 -11.53 -8.47 6.00
N LEU A 151 -12.32 -7.79 6.82
CA LEU A 151 -13.39 -6.90 6.36
C LEU A 151 -12.83 -5.51 6.09
N ILE A 152 -12.89 -5.06 4.84
CA ILE A 152 -12.49 -3.73 4.40
C ILE A 152 -13.70 -2.91 3.96
N GLY A 153 -13.57 -1.61 3.92
CA GLY A 153 -14.64 -0.67 3.55
C GLY A 153 -14.61 0.57 4.41
N LEU A 154 -15.36 1.58 4.02
CA LEU A 154 -15.40 2.84 4.72
C LEU A 154 -16.03 2.70 6.12
N ARG A 155 -15.87 3.74 6.95
CA ARG A 155 -16.58 3.83 8.23
C ARG A 155 -18.09 3.79 8.00
N GLY A 156 -18.86 3.11 8.87
CA GLY A 156 -20.29 2.90 8.67
C GLY A 156 -20.67 1.79 7.68
N ALA A 157 -19.70 1.07 7.09
CA ALA A 157 -20.00 -0.09 6.21
C ALA A 157 -20.51 -1.33 6.96
N GLY A 158 -20.52 -1.33 8.30
CA GLY A 158 -20.97 -2.46 9.11
C GLY A 158 -19.89 -3.48 9.45
N LYS A 159 -18.62 -3.19 9.27
CA LYS A 159 -17.49 -4.12 9.51
C LYS A 159 -17.49 -4.75 10.91
N THR A 160 -17.63 -3.95 11.95
CA THR A 160 -17.64 -4.43 13.33
C THR A 160 -18.85 -5.34 13.60
N THR A 161 -20.05 -4.88 13.23
CA THR A 161 -21.30 -5.62 13.47
C THR A 161 -21.36 -6.94 12.69
N LEU A 162 -21.07 -6.89 11.38
CA LEU A 162 -21.10 -8.07 10.54
C LEU A 162 -19.90 -8.99 10.83
N GLY A 163 -18.75 -8.42 11.19
CA GLY A 163 -17.55 -9.16 11.52
C GLY A 163 -17.70 -9.96 12.81
N GLN A 164 -18.26 -9.37 13.87
CA GLN A 164 -18.53 -10.08 15.11
C GLN A 164 -19.48 -11.26 14.87
N ARG A 165 -20.60 -11.03 14.17
CA ARG A 165 -21.57 -12.08 13.85
C ARG A 165 -20.98 -13.19 12.98
N LEU A 166 -20.08 -12.85 12.05
CA LEU A 166 -19.39 -13.82 11.20
C LEU A 166 -18.41 -14.66 12.03
N ALA A 167 -17.66 -14.04 12.91
CA ALA A 167 -16.75 -14.73 13.81
C ALA A 167 -17.48 -15.71 14.73
N ASP A 168 -18.61 -15.27 15.31
CA ASP A 168 -19.47 -16.12 16.15
C ASP A 168 -20.04 -17.32 15.37
N ASP A 169 -20.44 -17.11 14.08
CA ASP A 169 -20.98 -18.18 13.22
C ASP A 169 -19.92 -19.21 12.78
N LEU A 170 -18.68 -18.75 12.60
CA LEU A 170 -17.56 -19.61 12.19
C LEU A 170 -16.79 -20.23 13.36
N GLY A 171 -17.01 -19.76 14.58
CA GLY A 171 -16.20 -20.12 15.75
C GLY A 171 -14.80 -19.48 15.74
N PHE A 172 -14.61 -18.40 14.99
CA PHE A 172 -13.32 -17.71 14.83
C PHE A 172 -13.15 -16.57 15.84
N THR A 173 -11.91 -16.19 16.07
CA THR A 173 -11.63 -14.99 16.87
C THR A 173 -12.05 -13.73 16.11
N PHE A 174 -12.69 -12.76 16.80
CA PHE A 174 -12.97 -11.45 16.25
C PHE A 174 -11.95 -10.41 16.73
N ILE A 175 -11.39 -9.65 15.79
CA ILE A 175 -10.44 -8.56 16.08
C ILE A 175 -10.92 -7.27 15.42
N GLU A 176 -11.07 -6.23 16.23
CA GLU A 176 -11.19 -4.86 15.73
C GLU A 176 -9.80 -4.21 15.71
N LEU A 177 -9.21 -4.10 14.51
CA LEU A 177 -7.81 -3.68 14.36
C LEU A 177 -7.54 -2.30 14.97
N SER A 178 -8.55 -1.41 15.01
CA SER A 178 -8.43 -0.10 15.65
C SER A 178 -8.09 -0.21 17.14
N ARG A 179 -8.67 -1.18 17.84
CA ARG A 179 -8.39 -1.42 19.28
C ARG A 179 -6.99 -1.98 19.50
N GLU A 180 -6.53 -2.85 18.60
CA GLU A 180 -5.17 -3.37 18.69
C GLU A 180 -4.13 -2.27 18.43
N ILE A 181 -4.41 -1.34 17.49
CA ILE A 181 -3.57 -0.16 17.26
C ILE A 181 -3.45 0.68 18.54
N GLU A 182 -4.57 0.95 19.22
CA GLU A 182 -4.58 1.72 20.47
C GLU A 182 -3.84 1.01 21.60
N LYS A 183 -3.96 -0.31 21.71
CA LYS A 183 -3.19 -1.12 22.69
C LYS A 183 -1.68 -0.99 22.46
N PHE A 184 -1.22 -1.11 21.19
CA PHE A 184 0.20 -0.95 20.86
C PHE A 184 0.73 0.46 21.09
N ALA A 185 -0.10 1.46 20.83
CA ALA A 185 0.28 2.84 21.00
C ALA A 185 0.21 3.31 22.48
N GLY A 186 -0.58 2.63 23.30
CA GLY A 186 -0.87 3.04 24.67
C GLY A 186 -1.75 4.30 24.78
N CYS A 187 -2.37 4.72 23.66
CA CYS A 187 -3.22 5.92 23.60
C CYS A 187 -4.26 5.79 22.47
N GLN A 188 -5.22 6.70 22.44
CA GLN A 188 -6.26 6.69 21.41
C GLN A 188 -5.74 7.07 20.03
N ILE A 189 -6.40 6.59 18.96
CA ILE A 189 -6.03 6.90 17.57
C ILE A 189 -5.96 8.41 17.30
N SER A 190 -6.88 9.19 17.89
CA SER A 190 -6.86 10.65 17.79
C SER A 190 -5.58 11.27 18.37
N GLU A 191 -5.09 10.73 19.48
CA GLU A 191 -3.85 11.17 20.11
C GLU A 191 -2.63 10.75 19.30
N ILE A 192 -2.65 9.55 18.71
CA ILE A 192 -1.57 9.10 17.78
C ILE A 192 -1.43 10.10 16.64
N HIS A 193 -2.54 10.49 16.00
CA HIS A 193 -2.52 11.45 14.90
C HIS A 193 -2.04 12.83 15.33
N ASN A 194 -2.49 13.31 16.48
CA ASN A 194 -2.17 14.65 16.97
C ASN A 194 -0.72 14.77 17.48
N LEU A 195 -0.21 13.75 18.17
CA LEU A 195 1.11 13.79 18.82
C LEU A 195 2.22 13.24 17.93
N TYR A 196 1.95 12.20 17.16
CA TYR A 196 2.97 11.45 16.42
C TYR A 196 2.78 11.45 14.91
N GLY A 197 1.65 11.97 14.41
CA GLY A 197 1.34 12.11 13.00
C GLY A 197 0.95 10.82 12.28
N ALA A 198 0.60 10.98 11.01
CA ALA A 198 0.07 9.89 10.18
C ALA A 198 1.06 8.73 9.98
N ASN A 199 2.35 9.02 9.85
CA ASN A 199 3.37 7.98 9.64
C ASN A 199 3.53 7.06 10.87
N ALA A 200 3.42 7.61 12.08
CA ALA A 200 3.44 6.81 13.29
C ALA A 200 2.20 5.91 13.39
N TYR A 201 1.02 6.46 13.08
CA TYR A 201 -0.20 5.68 12.99
C TYR A 201 -0.05 4.49 12.03
N ARG A 202 0.51 4.68 10.83
CA ARG A 202 0.73 3.61 9.86
C ARG A 202 1.68 2.51 10.36
N ARG A 203 2.69 2.87 11.16
CA ARG A 203 3.58 1.88 11.80
C ARG A 203 2.86 1.03 12.84
N TYR A 204 2.01 1.66 13.68
CA TYR A 204 1.18 0.93 14.66
C TYR A 204 0.14 0.06 13.98
N GLU A 205 -0.52 0.57 12.93
CA GLU A 205 -1.48 -0.17 12.10
C GLU A 205 -0.82 -1.43 11.50
N ARG A 206 0.38 -1.28 10.94
CA ARG A 206 1.16 -2.39 10.40
C ARG A 206 1.49 -3.43 11.47
N ARG A 207 2.02 -3.00 12.60
CA ARG A 207 2.38 -3.89 13.71
C ARG A 207 1.17 -4.67 14.22
N ALA A 208 0.04 -4.00 14.41
CA ALA A 208 -1.19 -4.65 14.87
C ALA A 208 -1.69 -5.70 13.85
N LEU A 209 -1.57 -5.40 12.56
CA LEU A 209 -1.95 -6.33 11.50
C LEU A 209 -1.00 -7.53 11.42
N GLU A 210 0.32 -7.31 11.47
CA GLU A 210 1.33 -8.38 11.47
C GLU A 210 1.12 -9.34 12.66
N GLU A 211 0.87 -8.80 13.85
CA GLU A 211 0.60 -9.62 15.04
C GLU A 211 -0.71 -10.39 14.94
N ALA A 212 -1.78 -9.76 14.45
CA ALA A 212 -3.05 -10.46 14.23
C ALA A 212 -2.90 -11.64 13.26
N ILE A 213 -2.14 -11.46 12.16
CA ILE A 213 -1.86 -12.50 11.18
C ILE A 213 -1.01 -13.63 11.78
N GLN A 214 -0.03 -13.28 12.59
CA GLN A 214 0.91 -14.23 13.18
C GLN A 214 0.29 -15.10 14.28
N ILE A 215 -0.55 -14.49 15.13
CA ILE A 215 -1.11 -15.18 16.29
C ILE A 215 -2.34 -16.01 15.94
N TYR A 216 -3.18 -15.52 15.02
CA TYR A 216 -4.48 -16.12 14.76
C TYR A 216 -4.55 -16.78 13.38
N PRO A 217 -4.57 -18.09 13.29
CA PRO A 217 -4.82 -18.81 12.04
C PRO A 217 -6.28 -18.70 11.58
N GLU A 218 -7.22 -18.57 12.53
CA GLU A 218 -8.67 -18.47 12.31
C GLU A 218 -9.20 -17.18 12.94
N VAL A 219 -9.44 -16.15 12.09
CA VAL A 219 -9.78 -14.82 12.59
C VAL A 219 -10.66 -14.04 11.61
N VAL A 220 -11.55 -13.23 12.17
CA VAL A 220 -12.25 -12.17 11.43
C VAL A 220 -11.73 -10.81 11.90
N ILE A 221 -11.11 -10.07 11.01
CA ILE A 221 -10.47 -8.78 11.28
C ILE A 221 -11.33 -7.64 10.71
N ALA A 222 -11.86 -6.77 11.55
CA ALA A 222 -12.47 -5.51 11.12
C ALA A 222 -11.39 -4.43 11.01
N THR A 223 -11.12 -3.96 9.77
CA THR A 223 -10.04 -3.00 9.52
C THR A 223 -10.50 -1.54 9.65
N PRO A 224 -9.59 -0.60 9.99
CA PRO A 224 -9.85 0.82 9.83
C PRO A 224 -10.17 1.18 8.37
N GLY A 225 -11.12 2.11 8.14
CA GLY A 225 -11.54 2.47 6.78
C GLY A 225 -10.45 3.12 5.92
N GLY A 226 -9.37 3.60 6.53
CA GLY A 226 -8.23 4.20 5.85
C GLY A 226 -7.09 3.24 5.50
N LEU A 227 -7.13 1.97 5.92
CA LEU A 227 -6.04 1.01 5.74
C LEU A 227 -5.64 0.85 4.27
N VAL A 228 -6.61 0.78 3.36
CA VAL A 228 -6.38 0.60 1.93
C VAL A 228 -5.60 1.74 1.27
N SER A 229 -5.48 2.90 1.93
CA SER A 229 -4.72 4.05 1.42
C SER A 229 -3.22 3.92 1.66
N ASP A 230 -2.79 2.99 2.50
CA ASP A 230 -1.38 2.62 2.68
C ASP A 230 -1.09 1.35 1.90
N SER A 231 -0.26 1.46 0.87
CA SER A 231 0.02 0.34 -0.04
C SER A 231 0.72 -0.84 0.64
N ALA A 232 1.59 -0.58 1.62
CA ALA A 232 2.33 -1.61 2.32
C ALA A 232 1.41 -2.43 3.24
N ASN A 233 0.58 -1.77 4.06
CA ASN A 233 -0.39 -2.41 4.94
C ASN A 233 -1.49 -3.13 4.14
N PHE A 234 -1.93 -2.53 3.03
CA PHE A 234 -2.93 -3.15 2.19
C PHE A 234 -2.40 -4.40 1.46
N ASN A 235 -1.18 -4.36 0.94
CA ASN A 235 -0.55 -5.54 0.33
C ASN A 235 -0.35 -6.67 1.34
N LEU A 236 0.06 -6.36 2.57
CA LEU A 236 0.15 -7.34 3.65
C LEU A 236 -1.20 -8.04 3.89
N LEU A 237 -2.29 -7.25 3.95
CA LEU A 237 -3.64 -7.78 4.12
C LEU A 237 -4.05 -8.69 2.94
N LEU A 238 -3.84 -8.24 1.70
CA LEU A 238 -4.17 -9.01 0.49
C LEU A 238 -3.37 -10.31 0.39
N THR A 239 -2.15 -10.35 0.89
CA THR A 239 -1.28 -11.52 0.85
C THR A 239 -1.71 -12.57 1.86
N HIS A 240 -2.06 -12.17 3.08
CA HIS A 240 -2.23 -13.10 4.20
C HIS A 240 -3.69 -13.34 4.62
N CYS A 241 -4.65 -12.60 4.06
CA CYS A 241 -6.07 -12.70 4.43
C CYS A 241 -6.96 -12.83 3.20
N THR A 242 -8.09 -13.53 3.35
CA THR A 242 -9.23 -13.41 2.44
C THR A 242 -9.93 -12.10 2.73
N THR A 243 -9.95 -11.20 1.76
CA THR A 243 -10.46 -9.84 1.92
C THR A 243 -11.90 -9.73 1.44
N VAL A 244 -12.74 -9.12 2.26
CA VAL A 244 -14.15 -8.87 1.95
C VAL A 244 -14.42 -7.38 1.98
N TRP A 245 -14.78 -6.81 0.84
CA TRP A 245 -15.22 -5.43 0.76
C TRP A 245 -16.71 -5.30 1.07
N LEU A 246 -17.04 -4.60 2.15
CA LEU A 246 -18.38 -4.19 2.48
C LEU A 246 -18.65 -2.84 1.83
N GLN A 247 -19.46 -2.84 0.78
CA GLN A 247 -19.91 -1.64 0.09
C GLN A 247 -21.16 -1.07 0.75
N ALA A 248 -21.29 0.25 0.73
CA ALA A 248 -22.53 0.92 1.04
C ALA A 248 -22.63 2.22 0.22
N SER A 249 -23.82 2.72 -0.02
CA SER A 249 -24.02 4.02 -0.64
C SER A 249 -23.49 5.14 0.26
N ALA A 250 -23.14 6.30 -0.31
CA ALA A 250 -22.71 7.45 0.47
C ALA A 250 -23.75 7.87 1.51
N ASN A 251 -25.04 7.76 1.16
CA ASN A 251 -26.16 8.05 2.06
C ASN A 251 -26.22 7.07 3.23
N ASP A 252 -26.05 5.76 2.97
CA ASP A 252 -26.04 4.73 4.03
C ASP A 252 -24.85 4.91 4.96
N HIS A 253 -23.67 5.21 4.43
CA HIS A 253 -22.50 5.52 5.25
C HIS A 253 -22.78 6.69 6.19
N MET A 254 -23.33 7.79 5.66
CA MET A 254 -23.61 8.98 6.43
C MET A 254 -24.65 8.71 7.52
N SER A 255 -25.77 8.07 7.17
CA SER A 255 -26.85 7.79 8.13
C SER A 255 -26.40 6.84 9.25
N ARG A 256 -25.60 5.81 8.92
CA ARG A 256 -25.07 4.86 9.90
C ARG A 256 -24.04 5.49 10.84
N VAL A 257 -23.17 6.38 10.33
CA VAL A 257 -22.19 7.10 11.16
C VAL A 257 -22.90 8.09 12.09
N ALA A 258 -23.92 8.81 11.60
CA ALA A 258 -24.73 9.71 12.42
C ALA A 258 -25.48 8.94 13.53
N ALA A 259 -26.06 7.79 13.21
CA ALA A 259 -26.73 6.93 14.21
C ALA A 259 -25.78 6.38 15.30
N GLN A 260 -24.47 6.29 15.02
CA GLN A 260 -23.44 5.90 16.01
C GLN A 260 -22.99 7.05 16.91
N GLY A 261 -23.59 8.22 16.81
CA GLY A 261 -23.27 9.40 17.63
C GLY A 261 -21.97 10.10 17.25
N ASP A 262 -21.36 9.74 16.14
CA ASP A 262 -20.17 10.42 15.66
C ASP A 262 -20.55 11.67 14.86
N LEU A 263 -20.69 12.75 15.58
CA LEU A 263 -21.01 14.09 15.03
C LEU A 263 -19.76 14.82 14.50
N ARG A 264 -18.65 14.12 14.21
CA ARG A 264 -17.53 14.77 13.52
C ARG A 264 -18.02 15.40 12.20
N PRO A 265 -17.32 16.44 11.67
CA PRO A 265 -17.87 17.43 10.73
C PRO A 265 -18.54 16.88 9.47
N MET A 266 -18.66 15.58 9.32
CA MET A 266 -19.33 14.93 8.19
C MET A 266 -20.86 14.87 8.29
N ALA A 267 -21.47 15.19 9.42
CA ALA A 267 -22.87 14.83 9.66
C ALA A 267 -23.92 15.85 9.19
N ALA A 268 -23.55 17.06 8.76
CA ALA A 268 -24.54 18.11 8.57
C ALA A 268 -24.33 19.10 7.42
N SER A 269 -23.33 18.95 6.55
CA SER A 269 -23.15 19.88 5.43
C SER A 269 -23.17 19.16 4.07
N PRO A 270 -23.66 19.82 3.01
CA PRO A 270 -23.56 19.32 1.62
C PRO A 270 -22.11 19.01 1.22
N GLU A 271 -21.16 19.78 1.72
CA GLU A 271 -19.71 19.61 1.48
C GLU A 271 -19.20 18.28 2.05
N ALA A 272 -19.69 17.87 3.22
CA ALA A 272 -19.32 16.59 3.82
C ALA A 272 -19.78 15.39 2.99
N MET A 273 -20.93 15.47 2.33
CA MET A 273 -21.40 14.43 1.42
C MET A 273 -20.54 14.36 0.16
N GLU A 274 -20.11 15.49 -0.38
CA GLU A 274 -19.22 15.55 -1.53
C GLU A 274 -17.83 14.99 -1.20
N ASP A 275 -17.29 15.35 -0.04
CA ASP A 275 -16.02 14.80 0.45
C ASP A 275 -16.10 13.29 0.65
N LEU A 276 -17.19 12.77 1.19
CA LEU A 276 -17.41 11.34 1.33
C LEU A 276 -17.45 10.64 -0.02
N LYS A 277 -18.16 11.18 -1.01
CA LYS A 277 -18.20 10.65 -2.38
C LYS A 277 -16.80 10.64 -3.01
N ARG A 278 -16.06 11.74 -2.88
CA ARG A 278 -14.67 11.85 -3.37
C ARG A 278 -13.75 10.82 -2.73
N ILE A 279 -13.88 10.57 -1.42
CA ILE A 279 -13.12 9.52 -0.71
C ILE A 279 -13.52 8.13 -1.20
N LEU A 280 -14.82 7.86 -1.44
CA LEU A 280 -15.30 6.59 -1.97
C LEU A 280 -14.75 6.34 -3.38
N GLU A 281 -14.84 7.32 -4.27
CA GLU A 281 -14.31 7.25 -5.63
C GLU A 281 -12.80 7.04 -5.63
N GLY A 282 -12.05 7.82 -4.85
CA GLY A 282 -10.58 7.70 -4.76
C GLY A 282 -10.11 6.36 -4.18
N ARG A 283 -10.93 5.68 -3.37
CA ARG A 283 -10.60 4.38 -2.78
C ARG A 283 -11.22 3.18 -3.49
N SER A 284 -12.15 3.40 -4.38
CA SER A 284 -12.88 2.34 -5.09
C SER A 284 -11.93 1.38 -5.83
N ALA A 285 -10.92 1.91 -6.51
CA ALA A 285 -9.88 1.12 -7.19
C ALA A 285 -9.04 0.23 -6.24
N PHE A 286 -8.90 0.62 -4.98
CA PHE A 286 -8.23 -0.21 -3.97
C PHE A 286 -9.19 -1.27 -3.42
N TYR A 287 -10.40 -0.87 -3.05
CA TYR A 287 -11.41 -1.79 -2.55
C TYR A 287 -11.77 -2.89 -3.54
N SER A 288 -11.81 -2.59 -4.85
CA SER A 288 -12.10 -3.58 -5.91
C SER A 288 -11.09 -4.72 -6.00
N LYS A 289 -9.92 -4.58 -5.36
CA LYS A 289 -8.92 -5.65 -5.24
C LYS A 289 -9.30 -6.73 -4.22
N ALA A 290 -10.36 -6.54 -3.43
CA ALA A 290 -10.85 -7.54 -2.49
C ALA A 290 -11.26 -8.85 -3.18
N ASP A 291 -11.12 -9.97 -2.49
CA ASP A 291 -11.51 -11.29 -3.00
C ASP A 291 -13.02 -11.41 -3.14
N ILE A 292 -13.77 -10.83 -2.20
CA ILE A 292 -15.23 -10.83 -2.12
C ILE A 292 -15.74 -9.41 -2.02
N SER A 293 -16.88 -9.12 -2.64
CA SER A 293 -17.57 -7.83 -2.53
C SER A 293 -19.02 -8.04 -2.15
N ILE A 294 -19.46 -7.38 -1.08
CA ILE A 294 -20.82 -7.45 -0.55
C ILE A 294 -21.41 -6.05 -0.51
N ASP A 295 -22.46 -5.83 -1.28
CA ASP A 295 -23.23 -4.59 -1.20
C ASP A 295 -24.22 -4.68 -0.03
N THR A 296 -24.09 -3.76 0.91
CA THR A 296 -24.95 -3.61 2.09
C THR A 296 -25.89 -2.41 1.99
N SER A 297 -25.95 -1.77 0.81
CA SER A 297 -26.83 -0.61 0.57
C SER A 297 -28.30 -1.02 0.68
N ALA A 298 -29.11 -0.16 1.29
CA ALA A 298 -30.57 -0.35 1.42
C ALA A 298 -31.03 -1.71 1.98
N GLN A 299 -30.11 -2.49 2.59
CA GLN A 299 -30.41 -3.81 3.16
C GLN A 299 -30.43 -3.76 4.68
N ASN A 300 -31.23 -4.64 5.27
CA ASN A 300 -31.14 -4.87 6.70
C ASN A 300 -29.86 -5.65 7.03
N THR A 301 -29.47 -5.61 8.29
CA THR A 301 -28.25 -6.29 8.78
C THR A 301 -28.28 -7.80 8.59
N ASP A 302 -29.47 -8.41 8.65
CA ASP A 302 -29.64 -9.86 8.54
C ASP A 302 -29.46 -10.36 7.11
N GLU A 303 -29.96 -9.62 6.12
CA GLU A 303 -29.74 -9.92 4.69
C GLU A 303 -28.27 -9.76 4.30
N SER A 304 -27.66 -8.67 4.73
CA SER A 304 -26.23 -8.42 4.54
C SER A 304 -25.39 -9.54 5.16
N PHE A 305 -25.76 -9.99 6.36
CA PHE A 305 -25.08 -11.08 7.05
C PHE A 305 -25.25 -12.42 6.32
N LYS A 306 -26.47 -12.78 5.86
CA LYS A 306 -26.71 -14.01 5.09
C LYS A 306 -25.83 -14.08 3.83
N ARG A 307 -25.74 -12.96 3.09
CA ARG A 307 -24.88 -12.88 1.90
C ARG A 307 -23.40 -13.03 2.26
N LEU A 308 -22.94 -12.29 3.25
CA LEU A 308 -21.57 -12.37 3.73
C LEU A 308 -21.18 -13.79 4.12
N LYS A 309 -22.00 -14.43 4.95
CA LYS A 309 -21.81 -15.81 5.38
C LYS A 309 -21.73 -16.78 4.21
N THR A 310 -22.64 -16.68 3.24
CA THR A 310 -22.67 -17.56 2.06
C THR A 310 -21.40 -17.43 1.24
N GLU A 311 -20.94 -16.20 0.94
CA GLU A 311 -19.76 -15.99 0.11
C GLU A 311 -18.47 -16.38 0.84
N VAL A 312 -18.35 -16.08 2.13
CA VAL A 312 -17.18 -16.48 2.92
C VAL A 312 -17.08 -17.99 3.07
N ARG A 313 -18.19 -18.68 3.33
CA ARG A 313 -18.19 -20.15 3.44
C ARG A 313 -17.78 -20.85 2.16
N LYS A 314 -18.09 -20.31 0.99
CA LYS A 314 -17.59 -20.85 -0.29
C LYS A 314 -16.06 -20.88 -0.34
N VAL A 315 -15.40 -19.85 0.21
CA VAL A 315 -13.92 -19.76 0.21
C VAL A 315 -13.30 -20.73 1.23
N ILE A 316 -13.94 -20.89 2.39
CA ILE A 316 -13.44 -21.76 3.47
C ILE A 316 -13.66 -23.23 3.14
N GLN A 317 -14.83 -23.61 2.59
CA GLN A 317 -15.22 -25.00 2.30
C GLN A 317 -14.45 -25.66 1.14
N TRP A 318 -13.63 -24.92 0.40
CA TRP A 318 -12.70 -25.51 -0.58
C TRP A 318 -11.52 -26.27 0.07
N VAL A 319 -11.60 -26.53 1.38
CA VAL A 319 -10.56 -27.23 2.18
C VAL A 319 -10.96 -28.67 2.52
N GLU A 320 -12.19 -29.07 2.26
CA GLU A 320 -12.66 -30.48 2.35
C GLU A 320 -12.53 -31.17 0.97
#